data_d675ef6d3e88100ec83757ae2dc88f6d
#
_entry.id   d675ef6d3e88100ec83757ae2dc88f6d
#
_cell.length_a   1.000
_cell.length_b   1.000
_cell.length_c   1.000
_cell.angle_alpha   90.00
_cell.angle_beta   90.00
_cell.angle_gamma   90.00
#
_symmetry.space_group_name_H-M   'P 1'
#
loop_
_entity.id
_entity.type
_entity.pdbx_description
1 polymer ?
#
loop_
_entity_poly.entity_id
_entity_poly.type
_entity_poly.pdbx_seq_one_letter_code
_entity_poly.pdbx_strand_id
1 'polypeptide(L)'
;MTENELNKLIEEFGLERCTSMMRLYYDKYPIGNYYIKSDTVRKIEFWQSTISTLYYKTAKKEVIRQIERIKKIKLRQKLSKINEDF
;
A
#
# COMPACT_ATOMS: atom_id res chain seq x y z
N MET A 1 -10.66 4.97 11.47
CA MET A 1 -10.92 5.13 10.02
C MET A 1 -12.15 4.34 9.63
N THR A 2 -13.02 4.92 8.82
CA THR A 2 -14.17 4.21 8.27
C THR A 2 -13.80 3.46 6.99
N GLU A 3 -14.65 2.54 6.58
CA GLU A 3 -14.47 1.84 5.30
C GLU A 3 -14.51 2.80 4.11
N ASN A 4 -15.34 3.83 4.17
CA ASN A 4 -15.40 4.86 3.14
C ASN A 4 -14.07 5.62 3.00
N GLU A 5 -13.42 5.92 4.11
CA GLU A 5 -12.09 6.54 4.11
C GLU A 5 -11.03 5.62 3.51
N LEU A 6 -11.10 4.32 3.81
CA LEU A 6 -10.23 3.32 3.19
C LEU A 6 -10.42 3.28 1.67
N ASN A 7 -11.68 3.23 1.20
CA ASN A 7 -11.99 3.23 -0.23
C ASN A 7 -11.51 4.51 -0.92
N LYS A 8 -11.63 5.65 -0.24
CA LYS A 8 -11.12 6.92 -0.73
C LYS A 8 -9.60 6.90 -0.90
N LEU A 9 -8.89 6.31 0.05
CA LEU A 9 -7.44 6.12 -0.02
C LEU A 9 -7.06 5.24 -1.21
N ILE A 10 -7.80 4.15 -1.41
CA ILE A 10 -7.60 3.21 -2.52
C ILE A 10 -7.77 3.92 -3.85
N GLU A 11 -8.83 4.70 -4.03
CA GLU A 11 -9.09 5.45 -5.26
C GLU A 11 -8.03 6.53 -5.52
N GLU A 12 -7.66 7.26 -4.49
CA GLU A 12 -6.72 8.37 -4.61
C GLU A 12 -5.34 7.92 -5.12
N PHE A 13 -4.87 6.75 -4.68
CA PHE A 13 -3.55 6.24 -5.02
C PHE A 13 -3.57 5.09 -6.03
N GLY A 14 -4.72 4.72 -6.55
CA GLY A 14 -4.83 3.62 -7.49
C GLY A 14 -4.43 2.28 -6.90
N LEU A 15 -4.79 2.03 -5.64
CA LEU A 15 -4.50 0.78 -4.96
C LEU A 15 -5.48 -0.33 -5.39
N GLU A 16 -5.05 -1.58 -5.24
CA GLU A 16 -5.90 -2.75 -5.38
C GLU A 16 -6.21 -3.32 -4.00
N ARG A 17 -7.47 -3.70 -3.78
CA ARG A 17 -7.93 -4.27 -2.52
C ARG A 17 -8.28 -5.74 -2.70
N CYS A 18 -7.57 -6.61 -1.98
CA CYS A 18 -7.88 -8.03 -1.91
C CYS A 18 -8.72 -8.29 -0.65
N THR A 19 -10.02 -8.50 -0.82
CA THR A 19 -10.95 -8.67 0.31
C THR A 19 -10.77 -10.00 1.02
N SER A 20 -10.41 -11.06 0.31
CA SER A 20 -10.21 -12.39 0.91
C SER A 20 -8.99 -12.44 1.83
N MET A 21 -7.93 -11.69 1.51
CA MET A 21 -6.70 -11.65 2.30
C MET A 21 -6.58 -10.38 3.14
N MET A 22 -7.54 -9.45 3.03
CA MET A 22 -7.51 -8.14 3.68
C MET A 22 -6.18 -7.42 3.43
N ARG A 23 -5.77 -7.38 2.16
CA ARG A 23 -4.47 -6.84 1.76
C ARG A 23 -4.63 -5.75 0.70
N LEU A 24 -3.73 -4.76 0.77
CA LEU A 24 -3.66 -3.69 -0.20
C LEU A 24 -2.41 -3.88 -1.08
N TYR A 25 -2.55 -3.60 -2.37
CA TYR A 25 -1.49 -3.69 -3.37
C TYR A 25 -1.37 -2.39 -4.14
N TYR A 26 -0.16 -2.07 -4.53
CA TYR A 26 0.12 -1.04 -5.50
C TYR A 26 0.93 -1.65 -6.64
N ASP A 27 0.37 -1.61 -7.87
CA ASP A 27 1.03 -2.16 -9.06
C ASP A 27 1.54 -3.59 -8.84
N LYS A 28 0.68 -4.44 -8.24
CA LYS A 28 0.93 -5.86 -7.91
C LYS A 28 1.88 -6.10 -6.74
N TYR A 29 2.41 -5.03 -6.12
CA TYR A 29 3.25 -5.14 -4.93
C TYR A 29 2.42 -4.98 -3.66
N PRO A 30 2.53 -5.89 -2.68
CA PRO A 30 1.80 -5.74 -1.43
C PRO A 30 2.36 -4.55 -0.63
N ILE A 31 1.48 -3.74 -0.09
CA ILE A 31 1.88 -2.58 0.74
C ILE A 31 1.41 -2.69 2.18
N GLY A 32 0.40 -3.48 2.46
CA GLY A 32 -0.08 -3.65 3.83
C GLY A 32 -1.32 -4.51 3.93
N ASN A 33 -1.70 -4.79 5.17
CA ASN A 33 -2.92 -5.49 5.52
C ASN A 33 -3.83 -4.55 6.31
N TYR A 34 -5.13 -4.61 6.05
CA TYR A 34 -6.12 -3.84 6.80
C TYR A 34 -7.02 -4.79 7.61
N TYR A 35 -7.51 -4.29 8.74
CA TYR A 35 -8.38 -5.06 9.63
C TYR A 35 -9.69 -4.31 9.81
N ILE A 36 -10.79 -4.88 9.30
CA ILE A 36 -12.13 -4.27 9.34
C ILE A 36 -13.03 -5.08 10.26
N LYS A 37 -13.83 -4.37 11.06
CA LYS A 37 -14.91 -4.93 11.85
C LYS A 37 -16.06 -3.94 11.88
N SER A 38 -17.26 -4.38 11.47
CA SER A 38 -18.47 -3.53 11.48
C SER A 38 -18.26 -2.18 10.77
N ASP A 39 -17.77 -2.23 9.52
CA ASP A 39 -17.52 -1.07 8.66
C ASP A 39 -16.48 -0.08 9.21
N THR A 40 -15.75 -0.49 10.24
CA THR A 40 -14.69 0.33 10.82
C THR A 40 -13.35 -0.35 10.61
N VAL A 41 -12.40 0.39 10.04
CA VAL A 41 -11.02 -0.07 9.91
C VAL A 41 -10.34 0.06 11.27
N ARG A 42 -9.96 -1.08 11.85
CA ARG A 42 -9.33 -1.13 13.17
C ARG A 42 -7.87 -0.72 13.12
N LYS A 43 -7.17 -1.14 12.08
CA LYS A 43 -5.78 -0.74 11.82
C LYS A 43 -5.38 -1.12 10.40
N ILE A 44 -4.30 -0.48 9.93
CA ILE A 44 -3.58 -0.89 8.72
C ILE A 44 -2.14 -1.13 9.13
N GLU A 45 -1.62 -2.34 8.87
CA GLU A 45 -0.22 -2.69 9.10
C GLU A 45 0.51 -2.64 7.76
N PHE A 46 1.52 -1.80 7.65
CA PHE A 46 2.29 -1.64 6.42
C PHE A 46 3.47 -2.60 6.36
N TRP A 47 3.72 -3.16 5.18
CA TRP A 47 4.81 -4.11 4.95
C TRP A 47 6.17 -3.43 5.02
N GLN A 48 7.15 -4.13 5.62
CA GLN A 48 8.50 -3.64 5.79
C GLN A 48 8.55 -2.27 6.49
N SER A 49 7.59 -2.04 7.39
CA SER A 49 7.47 -0.83 8.18
C SER A 49 7.07 -1.21 9.60
N THR A 50 7.47 -0.39 10.56
CA THR A 50 7.01 -0.51 11.94
C THR A 50 5.70 0.23 12.17
N ILE A 51 5.18 0.92 11.15
CA ILE A 51 3.99 1.73 11.28
C ILE A 51 2.74 0.87 11.15
N SER A 52 1.89 0.98 12.17
CA SER A 52 0.56 0.42 12.20
C SER A 52 -0.38 1.54 12.67
N THR A 53 -1.42 1.82 11.91
CA THR A 53 -2.26 2.97 12.21
C THR A 53 -3.73 2.71 11.90
N LEU A 54 -4.60 3.42 12.62
CA LEU A 54 -6.03 3.52 12.34
C LEU A 54 -6.42 4.92 11.85
N TYR A 55 -5.45 5.83 11.72
CA TYR A 55 -5.69 7.22 11.33
C TYR A 55 -5.44 7.43 9.84
N TYR A 56 -6.42 8.05 9.17
CA TYR A 56 -6.37 8.31 7.73
C TYR A 56 -5.13 9.10 7.30
N LYS A 57 -4.80 10.17 8.02
CA LYS A 57 -3.64 11.01 7.68
C LYS A 57 -2.32 10.26 7.75
N THR A 58 -2.15 9.44 8.79
CA THR A 58 -0.94 8.63 8.97
C THR A 58 -0.87 7.55 7.90
N ALA A 59 -1.98 6.89 7.62
CA ALA A 59 -2.08 5.89 6.56
C ALA A 59 -1.73 6.49 5.19
N LYS A 60 -2.23 7.67 4.89
CA LYS A 60 -1.94 8.37 3.64
C LYS A 60 -0.45 8.64 3.46
N LYS A 61 0.23 9.13 4.49
CA LYS A 61 1.67 9.37 4.46
C LYS A 61 2.45 8.07 4.20
N GLU A 62 2.07 7.00 4.86
CA GLU A 62 2.75 5.71 4.72
C GLU A 62 2.50 5.09 3.34
N VAL A 63 1.30 5.23 2.79
CA VAL A 63 1.00 4.80 1.42
C VAL A 63 1.92 5.51 0.42
N ILE A 64 2.12 6.81 0.58
CA ILE A 64 3.03 7.58 -0.27
C ILE A 64 4.46 7.02 -0.19
N ARG A 65 4.95 6.72 1.01
CA ARG A 65 6.28 6.10 1.21
C ARG A 65 6.39 4.75 0.52
N GLN A 66 5.37 3.91 0.66
CA GLN A 66 5.35 2.58 0.03
C GLN A 66 5.36 2.69 -1.49
N ILE A 67 4.60 3.62 -2.06
CA ILE A 67 4.57 3.88 -3.50
C ILE A 67 5.94 4.33 -4.00
N GLU A 68 6.59 5.26 -3.31
CA GLU A 68 7.93 5.73 -3.65
C GLU A 68 8.96 4.60 -3.62
N ARG A 69 8.88 3.75 -2.59
CA ARG A 69 9.74 2.57 -2.48
C ARG A 69 9.56 1.62 -3.66
N ILE A 70 8.33 1.35 -4.04
CA ILE A 70 7.99 0.46 -5.16
C ILE A 70 8.50 1.04 -6.48
N LYS A 71 8.32 2.34 -6.70
CA LYS A 71 8.84 3.02 -7.89
C LYS A 71 10.35 2.90 -7.99
N LYS A 72 11.08 3.03 -6.90
CA LYS A 72 12.54 2.86 -6.85
C LYS A 72 12.95 1.42 -7.18
N ILE A 73 12.24 0.43 -6.65
CA ILE A 73 12.48 -0.99 -6.93
C ILE A 73 12.29 -1.26 -8.42
N LYS A 74 11.20 -0.79 -9.00
CA LYS A 74 10.92 -0.96 -10.44
C LYS A 74 11.97 -0.31 -11.31
N LEU A 75 12.43 0.88 -10.94
CA LEU A 75 13.49 1.58 -11.66
C LEU A 75 14.81 0.79 -11.63
N ARG A 76 15.18 0.25 -10.47
CA ARG A 76 16.39 -0.58 -10.33
C ARG A 76 16.30 -1.85 -11.19
N GLN A 77 15.16 -2.52 -11.20
CA GLN A 77 14.95 -3.71 -12.04
C GLN A 77 15.09 -3.38 -13.52
N LYS A 78 14.53 -2.25 -13.94
CA LYS A 78 14.62 -1.79 -15.32
C LYS A 78 16.07 -1.48 -15.72
N LEU A 79 16.83 -0.80 -14.85
CA LEU A 79 18.25 -0.47 -15.09
C LEU A 79 19.11 -1.75 -15.12
N SER A 80 18.88 -2.68 -14.20
CA SER A 80 19.59 -3.96 -14.17
C SER A 80 19.36 -4.75 -15.45
N LYS A 81 18.14 -4.80 -15.95
CA LYS A 81 17.79 -5.49 -17.19
C LYS A 81 18.48 -4.87 -18.41
N ILE A 82 18.58 -3.56 -18.46
CA ILE A 82 19.30 -2.85 -19.53
C ILE A 82 20.79 -3.19 -19.48
N ASN A 83 21.38 -3.25 -18.29
CA ASN A 83 22.79 -3.60 -18.11
C ASN A 83 23.09 -5.05 -18.48
N GLU A 84 22.15 -5.97 -18.29
CA GLU A 84 22.30 -7.37 -18.67
C GLU A 84 22.32 -7.57 -20.20
N ASP A 85 21.66 -6.70 -20.95
CA ASP A 85 21.61 -6.76 -22.40
C ASP A 85 22.89 -6.22 -23.08
N PHE A 86 23.79 -5.68 -22.29
CA PHE A 86 25.09 -5.21 -22.71
C PHE A 86 26.23 -6.05 -22.15
#